data_f1a6a7ef47261cdcce4be7135cb91ea4
#
_entry.id   f1a6a7ef47261cdcce4be7135cb91ea4
#
_cell.length_a   1.000
_cell.length_b   1.000
_cell.length_c   1.000
_cell.angle_alpha   90.00
_cell.angle_beta   90.00
_cell.angle_gamma   90.00
#
_symmetry.space_group_name_H-M   'P 1'
#
loop_
_entity.id
_entity.type
_entity.pdbx_description
1 polymer ?
#
loop_
_entity_poly.entity_id
_entity_poly.type
_entity_poly.pdbx_seq_one_letter_code
_entity_poly.pdbx_strand_id
1 'polypeptide(L)'
;GTMTGVYTMALCLGAALAAGATVPLSHFFGDSWNIGLGFWVLPALVAALFWLPQVGQKHGAHQVAYRVKGLLRDPLAWQVTLYMGLQSSLAYIVFGWLPSILIGRGLTATQAGLVLSGSVIVQLASSLAAPWLATRGKDQRLAIVVVMLLTLGGLFGCLYAPLDGLWGWAILLGLGQGGTFSLALTLIVLRSRDAHVAANL
;
A
#
# COMPACT_ATOMS: atom_id res chain seq x y z
N GLY A 1 -11.40 6.86 10.40
CA GLY A 1 -11.98 8.06 9.87
C GLY A 1 -11.10 8.84 8.90
N THR A 2 -11.38 10.12 8.73
CA THR A 2 -10.75 11.01 7.75
C THR A 2 -9.21 11.03 7.85
N MET A 3 -8.67 11.03 9.07
CA MET A 3 -7.21 11.05 9.30
C MET A 3 -6.51 9.79 8.80
N THR A 4 -7.12 8.62 8.94
CA THR A 4 -6.59 7.37 8.39
C THR A 4 -6.53 7.43 6.86
N GLY A 5 -7.58 7.99 6.24
CA GLY A 5 -7.60 8.21 4.79
C GLY A 5 -6.47 9.14 4.32
N VAL A 6 -6.28 10.28 4.99
CA VAL A 6 -5.18 11.23 4.69
C VAL A 6 -3.81 10.56 4.83
N TYR A 7 -3.61 9.79 5.91
CA TYR A 7 -2.37 9.04 6.10
C TYR A 7 -2.11 8.04 4.97
N THR A 8 -3.12 7.25 4.59
CA THR A 8 -3.01 6.28 3.49
C THR A 8 -2.72 6.98 2.16
N MET A 9 -3.38 8.11 1.89
CA MET A 9 -3.12 8.91 0.70
C MET A 9 -1.67 9.41 0.65
N ALA A 10 -1.17 9.97 1.75
CA ALA A 10 0.19 10.45 1.84
C ALA A 10 1.22 9.33 1.62
N LEU A 11 0.97 8.14 2.18
CA LEU A 11 1.82 6.96 2.02
C LEU A 11 1.85 6.49 0.55
N CYS A 12 0.70 6.38 -0.11
CA CYS A 12 0.63 5.99 -1.52
C CYS A 12 1.26 7.04 -2.44
N LEU A 13 1.03 8.33 -2.19
CA LEU A 13 1.65 9.41 -2.97
C LEU A 13 3.17 9.39 -2.82
N GLY A 14 3.69 9.22 -1.61
CA GLY A 14 5.13 9.07 -1.38
C GLY A 14 5.72 7.89 -2.15
N ALA A 15 5.06 6.73 -2.12
CA ALA A 15 5.49 5.55 -2.86
C ALA A 15 5.45 5.76 -4.39
N ALA A 16 4.39 6.39 -4.91
CA ALA A 16 4.27 6.70 -6.33
C ALA A 16 5.35 7.68 -6.80
N LEU A 17 5.60 8.74 -6.02
CA LEU A 17 6.65 9.72 -6.31
C LEU A 17 8.03 9.06 -6.28
N ALA A 18 8.32 8.24 -5.27
CA ALA A 18 9.59 7.52 -5.19
C ALA A 18 9.80 6.59 -6.39
N ALA A 19 8.79 5.79 -6.76
CA ALA A 19 8.87 4.87 -7.89
C ALA A 19 9.06 5.59 -9.24
N GLY A 20 8.38 6.71 -9.44
CA GLY A 20 8.42 7.44 -10.71
C GLY A 20 9.59 8.42 -10.85
N ALA A 21 10.05 9.03 -9.76
CA ALA A 21 11.02 10.13 -9.81
C ALA A 21 12.48 9.71 -9.55
N THR A 22 12.74 8.59 -8.84
CA THR A 22 14.11 8.24 -8.43
C THR A 22 15.04 8.02 -9.63
N VAL A 23 14.59 7.30 -10.66
CA VAL A 23 15.43 7.03 -11.84
C VAL A 23 15.66 8.30 -12.69
N PRO A 24 14.64 9.10 -13.04
CA PRO A 24 14.86 10.39 -13.71
C PRO A 24 15.78 11.33 -12.92
N LEU A 25 15.67 11.37 -11.59
CA LEU A 25 16.57 12.16 -10.74
C LEU A 25 18.02 11.68 -10.81
N SER A 26 18.26 10.36 -10.76
CA SER A 26 19.61 9.83 -10.90
C SER A 26 20.24 10.19 -12.24
N HIS A 27 19.50 10.15 -13.35
CA HIS A 27 19.96 10.58 -14.65
C HIS A 27 20.24 12.09 -14.71
N PHE A 28 19.41 12.91 -14.09
CA PHE A 28 19.62 14.36 -14.04
C PHE A 28 20.91 14.73 -13.30
N PHE A 29 21.31 13.97 -12.30
CA PHE A 29 22.53 14.19 -11.49
C PHE A 29 23.71 13.32 -11.95
N GLY A 30 23.84 13.02 -13.24
CA GLY A 30 24.99 12.34 -13.82
C GLY A 30 25.07 10.84 -13.57
N ASP A 31 23.92 10.16 -13.63
CA ASP A 31 23.76 8.70 -13.47
C ASP A 31 24.24 8.14 -12.11
N SER A 32 24.29 9.01 -11.10
CA SER A 32 24.69 8.62 -9.75
C SER A 32 23.49 8.15 -8.95
N TRP A 33 23.39 6.82 -8.72
CA TRP A 33 22.34 6.24 -7.88
C TRP A 33 22.39 6.75 -6.43
N ASN A 34 23.58 7.07 -5.92
CA ASN A 34 23.78 7.61 -4.57
C ASN A 34 23.07 8.97 -4.40
N ILE A 35 23.16 9.84 -5.42
CA ILE A 35 22.52 11.16 -5.40
C ILE A 35 21.01 11.01 -5.61
N GLY A 36 20.58 10.12 -6.51
CA GLY A 36 19.17 9.84 -6.72
C GLY A 36 18.46 9.35 -5.46
N LEU A 37 19.09 8.47 -4.68
CA LEU A 37 18.57 8.03 -3.39
C LEU A 37 18.76 9.09 -2.30
N GLY A 38 19.91 9.80 -2.29
CA GLY A 38 20.21 10.85 -1.32
C GLY A 38 19.22 12.01 -1.35
N PHE A 39 18.61 12.27 -2.50
CA PHE A 39 17.56 13.30 -2.62
C PHE A 39 16.39 13.06 -1.65
N TRP A 40 16.02 11.81 -1.38
CA TRP A 40 14.93 11.47 -0.47
C TRP A 40 15.23 11.73 1.00
N VAL A 41 16.48 12.05 1.33
CA VAL A 41 16.85 12.55 2.67
C VAL A 41 16.21 13.90 2.95
N LEU A 42 16.03 14.75 1.92
CA LEU A 42 15.43 16.09 2.09
C LEU A 42 14.00 16.03 2.65
N PRO A 43 13.03 15.32 2.04
CA PRO A 43 11.71 15.21 2.62
C PRO A 43 11.70 14.49 3.97
N ALA A 44 12.63 13.55 4.22
CA ALA A 44 12.76 12.92 5.53
C ALA A 44 13.21 13.91 6.61
N LEU A 45 14.18 14.80 6.30
CA LEU A 45 14.61 15.87 7.21
C LEU A 45 13.47 16.86 7.47
N VAL A 46 12.73 17.25 6.44
CA VAL A 46 11.55 18.12 6.60
C VAL A 46 10.54 17.48 7.55
N ALA A 47 10.23 16.19 7.34
CA ALA A 47 9.33 15.45 8.22
C ALA A 47 9.87 15.42 9.67
N ALA A 48 11.18 15.15 9.86
CA ALA A 48 11.81 15.14 11.18
C ALA A 48 11.69 16.51 11.86
N LEU A 49 11.90 17.61 11.14
CA LEU A 49 11.76 18.97 11.67
C LEU A 49 10.31 19.25 12.13
N PHE A 50 9.29 18.78 11.40
CA PHE A 50 7.90 18.91 11.81
C PHE A 50 7.56 18.12 13.09
N TRP A 51 8.29 17.01 13.36
CA TRP A 51 8.08 16.21 14.56
C TRP A 51 8.88 16.69 15.78
N LEU A 52 9.94 17.49 15.60
CA LEU A 52 10.78 18.00 16.70
C LEU A 52 9.98 18.67 17.84
N PRO A 53 8.97 19.55 17.57
CA PRO A 53 8.22 20.18 18.64
C PRO A 53 7.43 19.19 19.51
N GLN A 54 7.11 18.01 18.98
CA GLN A 54 6.33 16.99 19.69
C GLN A 54 7.17 16.11 20.64
N VAL A 55 8.50 16.07 20.43
CA VAL A 55 9.42 15.29 21.28
C VAL A 55 9.42 15.80 22.74
N GLY A 56 9.17 17.11 22.93
CA GLY A 56 9.10 17.73 24.28
C GLY A 56 7.75 17.61 24.97
N GLN A 57 6.70 17.18 24.30
CA GLN A 57 5.38 17.05 24.91
C GLN A 57 5.30 15.74 25.71
N LYS A 58 5.28 15.87 27.04
CA LYS A 58 4.95 14.77 27.93
C LYS A 58 3.50 14.37 27.68
N HIS A 59 3.27 13.40 26.81
CA HIS A 59 1.98 12.76 26.69
C HIS A 59 1.75 12.00 28.01
N GLY A 60 0.78 12.45 28.80
CA GLY A 60 0.34 11.74 29.99
C GLY A 60 -0.05 10.33 29.56
N ALA A 61 0.74 9.36 30.00
CA ALA A 61 0.55 7.95 29.70
C ALA A 61 -0.67 7.42 30.46
N HIS A 62 -1.87 7.78 30.03
CA HIS A 62 -3.09 7.01 30.32
C HIS A 62 -3.38 6.07 29.16
N GLN A 63 -2.39 5.33 28.70
CA GLN A 63 -2.65 4.11 27.98
C GLN A 63 -2.97 3.03 29.03
N VAL A 64 -4.25 2.90 29.33
CA VAL A 64 -4.75 1.69 29.97
C VAL A 64 -4.44 0.57 28.99
N ALA A 65 -3.41 -0.21 29.28
CA ALA A 65 -3.06 -1.41 28.52
C ALA A 65 -4.24 -2.39 28.68
N TYR A 66 -5.21 -2.32 27.80
CA TYR A 66 -6.30 -3.29 27.74
C TYR A 66 -5.70 -4.62 27.26
N ARG A 67 -5.35 -5.48 28.20
CA ARG A 67 -4.96 -6.86 27.90
C ARG A 67 -6.19 -7.62 27.40
N VAL A 68 -6.35 -7.69 26.09
CA VAL A 68 -7.36 -8.58 25.50
C VAL A 68 -6.86 -10.01 25.68
N LYS A 69 -7.31 -10.66 26.76
CA LYS A 69 -7.01 -12.07 27.05
C LYS A 69 -7.74 -12.93 26.00
N GLY A 70 -7.01 -13.80 25.30
CA GLY A 70 -7.60 -14.81 24.42
C GLY A 70 -7.53 -14.50 22.92
N LEU A 71 -6.98 -13.36 22.50
CA LEU A 71 -6.84 -12.98 21.08
C LEU A 71 -6.11 -14.05 20.25
N LEU A 72 -5.08 -14.69 20.82
CA LEU A 72 -4.33 -15.78 20.18
C LEU A 72 -5.15 -17.06 19.95
N ARG A 73 -6.30 -17.20 20.62
CA ARG A 73 -7.21 -18.34 20.47
C ARG A 73 -8.42 -18.02 19.59
N ASP A 74 -8.56 -16.78 19.15
CA ASP A 74 -9.67 -16.36 18.32
C ASP A 74 -9.34 -16.65 16.83
N PRO A 75 -10.06 -17.58 16.17
CA PRO A 75 -9.85 -17.90 14.77
C PRO A 75 -10.08 -16.68 13.85
N LEU A 76 -10.92 -15.75 14.24
CA LEU A 76 -11.19 -14.54 13.48
C LEU A 76 -9.97 -13.60 13.49
N ALA A 77 -9.31 -13.46 14.65
CA ALA A 77 -8.07 -12.67 14.76
C ALA A 77 -6.98 -13.23 13.83
N TRP A 78 -6.83 -14.55 13.79
CA TRP A 78 -5.87 -15.20 12.90
C TRP A 78 -6.21 -15.00 11.41
N GLN A 79 -7.49 -15.07 11.02
CA GLN A 79 -7.90 -14.82 9.64
C GLN A 79 -7.57 -13.39 9.20
N VAL A 80 -7.85 -12.41 10.03
CA VAL A 80 -7.55 -10.99 9.74
C VAL A 80 -6.03 -10.77 9.68
N THR A 81 -5.28 -11.30 10.63
CA THR A 81 -3.81 -11.19 10.67
C THR A 81 -3.16 -11.84 9.45
N LEU A 82 -3.58 -13.04 9.09
CA LEU A 82 -3.07 -13.73 7.89
C LEU A 82 -3.42 -12.98 6.61
N TYR A 83 -4.64 -12.47 6.50
CA TYR A 83 -5.05 -11.67 5.35
C TYR A 83 -4.19 -10.41 5.21
N MET A 84 -4.00 -9.66 6.31
CA MET A 84 -3.13 -8.48 6.33
C MET A 84 -1.67 -8.81 6.00
N GLY A 85 -1.13 -9.88 6.61
CA GLY A 85 0.24 -10.32 6.37
C GLY A 85 0.49 -10.71 4.91
N LEU A 86 -0.39 -11.53 4.34
CA LEU A 86 -0.28 -11.99 2.96
C LEU A 86 -0.46 -10.84 1.95
N GLN A 87 -1.42 -9.96 2.19
CA GLN A 87 -1.65 -8.78 1.36
C GLN A 87 -0.44 -7.83 1.39
N SER A 88 0.12 -7.57 2.58
CA SER A 88 1.31 -6.73 2.72
C SER A 88 2.54 -7.36 2.06
N SER A 89 2.75 -8.65 2.24
CA SER A 89 3.82 -9.39 1.57
C SER A 89 3.72 -9.26 0.06
N LEU A 90 2.53 -9.43 -0.52
CA LEU A 90 2.31 -9.26 -1.95
C LEU A 90 2.62 -7.84 -2.42
N ALA A 91 2.21 -6.82 -1.66
CA ALA A 91 2.52 -5.44 -1.99
C ALA A 91 4.04 -5.17 -2.01
N TYR A 92 4.78 -5.63 -1.00
CA TYR A 92 6.23 -5.47 -0.95
C TYR A 92 6.95 -6.27 -2.05
N ILE A 93 6.47 -7.46 -2.41
CA ILE A 93 6.99 -8.22 -3.54
C ILE A 93 6.81 -7.43 -4.83
N VAL A 94 5.63 -6.86 -5.07
CA VAL A 94 5.38 -6.05 -6.27
C VAL A 94 6.27 -4.81 -6.28
N PHE A 95 6.36 -4.06 -5.19
CA PHE A 95 7.22 -2.87 -5.12
C PHE A 95 8.70 -3.19 -5.32
N GLY A 96 9.19 -4.30 -4.78
CA GLY A 96 10.59 -4.68 -4.86
C GLY A 96 10.98 -5.33 -6.19
N TRP A 97 10.12 -6.18 -6.75
CA TRP A 97 10.51 -7.03 -7.87
C TRP A 97 9.90 -6.64 -9.21
N LEU A 98 8.69 -6.03 -9.23
CA LEU A 98 8.04 -5.68 -10.50
C LEU A 98 8.90 -4.80 -11.41
N PRO A 99 9.57 -3.72 -10.94
CA PRO A 99 10.43 -2.93 -11.81
C PRO A 99 11.58 -3.75 -12.41
N SER A 100 12.25 -4.59 -11.60
CA SER A 100 13.34 -5.45 -12.06
C SER A 100 12.88 -6.46 -13.11
N ILE A 101 11.71 -7.04 -12.93
CA ILE A 101 11.09 -7.97 -13.90
C ILE A 101 10.76 -7.24 -15.21
N LEU A 102 10.18 -6.05 -15.14
CA LEU A 102 9.85 -5.26 -16.33
C LEU A 102 11.10 -4.84 -17.10
N ILE A 103 12.19 -4.50 -16.42
CA ILE A 103 13.49 -4.23 -17.05
C ILE A 103 14.00 -5.51 -17.74
N GLY A 104 13.93 -6.66 -17.10
CA GLY A 104 14.27 -7.94 -17.69
C GLY A 104 13.42 -8.32 -18.91
N ARG A 105 12.22 -7.75 -19.03
CA ARG A 105 11.33 -7.88 -20.19
C ARG A 105 11.61 -6.87 -21.31
N GLY A 106 12.60 -5.98 -21.15
CA GLY A 106 13.05 -5.04 -22.17
C GLY A 106 12.61 -3.59 -21.99
N LEU A 107 11.96 -3.23 -20.84
CA LEU A 107 11.68 -1.83 -20.54
C LEU A 107 12.92 -1.12 -19.99
N THR A 108 12.99 0.20 -20.23
CA THR A 108 13.98 1.03 -19.55
C THR A 108 13.62 1.16 -18.06
N ALA A 109 14.62 1.45 -17.22
CA ALA A 109 14.40 1.64 -15.76
C ALA A 109 13.38 2.75 -15.48
N THR A 110 13.39 3.82 -16.27
CA THR A 110 12.41 4.91 -16.17
C THR A 110 11.00 4.43 -16.51
N GLN A 111 10.82 3.66 -17.58
CA GLN A 111 9.52 3.12 -17.96
C GLN A 111 8.97 2.17 -16.89
N ALA A 112 9.81 1.28 -16.37
CA ALA A 112 9.42 0.35 -15.30
C ALA A 112 8.98 1.10 -14.03
N GLY A 113 9.71 2.15 -13.65
CA GLY A 113 9.34 3.02 -12.53
C GLY A 113 8.02 3.76 -12.76
N LEU A 114 7.77 4.26 -13.98
CA LEU A 114 6.52 4.93 -14.34
C LEU A 114 5.32 3.97 -14.30
N VAL A 115 5.48 2.73 -14.78
CA VAL A 115 4.43 1.70 -14.71
C VAL A 115 4.07 1.40 -13.25
N LEU A 116 5.08 1.22 -12.39
CA LEU A 116 4.84 1.02 -10.97
C LEU A 116 4.17 2.24 -10.33
N SER A 117 4.67 3.45 -10.61
CA SER A 117 4.07 4.70 -10.11
C SER A 117 2.60 4.84 -10.52
N GLY A 118 2.29 4.57 -11.80
CA GLY A 118 0.92 4.56 -12.31
C GLY A 118 0.02 3.57 -11.60
N SER A 119 0.50 2.34 -11.34
CA SER A 119 -0.26 1.35 -10.59
C SER A 119 -0.54 1.80 -9.15
N VAL A 120 0.42 2.47 -8.49
CA VAL A 120 0.24 3.00 -7.13
C VAL A 120 -0.76 4.16 -7.08
N ILE A 121 -0.79 5.02 -8.11
CA ILE A 121 -1.81 6.08 -8.21
C ILE A 121 -3.21 5.47 -8.34
N VAL A 122 -3.36 4.44 -9.17
CA VAL A 122 -4.62 3.71 -9.32
C VAL A 122 -4.99 2.99 -8.01
N GLN A 123 -4.01 2.43 -7.30
CA GLN A 123 -4.17 1.84 -5.97
C GLN A 123 -4.76 2.85 -4.98
N LEU A 124 -4.30 4.10 -5.01
CA LEU A 124 -4.85 5.18 -4.18
C LEU A 124 -6.34 5.39 -4.46
N ALA A 125 -6.73 5.52 -5.73
CA ALA A 125 -8.13 5.71 -6.12
C ALA A 125 -9.01 4.51 -5.69
N SER A 126 -8.51 3.29 -5.91
CA SER A 126 -9.21 2.07 -5.51
C SER A 126 -9.36 1.95 -3.99
N SER A 127 -8.33 2.33 -3.21
CA SER A 127 -8.38 2.27 -1.75
C SER A 127 -9.45 3.19 -1.14
N LEU A 128 -9.77 4.29 -1.81
CA LEU A 128 -10.86 5.19 -1.41
C LEU A 128 -12.24 4.67 -1.81
N ALA A 129 -12.34 4.01 -2.98
CA ALA A 129 -13.61 3.53 -3.50
C ALA A 129 -14.05 2.20 -2.87
N ALA A 130 -13.11 1.30 -2.55
CA ALA A 130 -13.41 -0.05 -2.10
C ALA A 130 -14.26 -0.13 -0.80
N PRO A 131 -14.03 0.67 0.26
CA PRO A 131 -14.88 0.65 1.45
C PRO A 131 -16.32 1.05 1.16
N TRP A 132 -16.50 2.03 0.27
CA TRP A 132 -17.81 2.50 -0.12
C TRP A 132 -18.59 1.43 -0.92
N LEU A 133 -17.90 0.71 -1.81
CA LEU A 133 -18.47 -0.41 -2.54
C LEU A 133 -18.79 -1.59 -1.60
N ALA A 134 -17.90 -1.89 -0.66
CA ALA A 134 -18.08 -3.00 0.28
C ALA A 134 -19.23 -2.78 1.26
N THR A 135 -19.52 -1.52 1.63
CA THR A 135 -20.65 -1.19 2.52
C THR A 135 -22.00 -1.22 1.84
N ARG A 136 -22.05 -1.13 0.51
CA ARG A 136 -23.29 -1.24 -0.28
C ARG A 136 -23.70 -2.67 -0.57
N GLY A 137 -22.77 -3.60 -0.58
CA GLY A 137 -23.02 -5.02 -0.82
C GLY A 137 -23.51 -5.75 0.44
N LYS A 138 -24.47 -6.66 0.29
CA LYS A 138 -24.92 -7.54 1.38
C LYS A 138 -23.85 -8.56 1.79
N ASP A 139 -22.89 -8.85 0.93
CA ASP A 139 -21.84 -9.84 1.17
C ASP A 139 -20.45 -9.28 0.79
N GLN A 140 -19.61 -9.11 1.81
CA GLN A 140 -18.24 -8.63 1.65
C GLN A 140 -17.29 -9.66 1.01
N ARG A 141 -17.68 -10.95 1.00
CA ARG A 141 -16.87 -12.03 0.42
C ARG A 141 -16.68 -11.84 -1.07
N LEU A 142 -17.75 -11.44 -1.78
CA LEU A 142 -17.66 -11.16 -3.21
C LEU A 142 -16.65 -10.04 -3.52
N ALA A 143 -16.67 -8.96 -2.74
CA ALA A 143 -15.73 -7.86 -2.91
C ALA A 143 -14.28 -8.32 -2.73
N ILE A 144 -14.00 -9.15 -1.72
CA ILE A 144 -12.65 -9.70 -1.47
C ILE A 144 -12.22 -10.58 -2.65
N VAL A 145 -13.09 -11.47 -3.13
CA VAL A 145 -12.77 -12.34 -4.27
C VAL A 145 -12.48 -11.53 -5.53
N VAL A 146 -13.29 -10.52 -5.82
CA VAL A 146 -13.09 -9.66 -6.99
C VAL A 146 -11.75 -8.93 -6.93
N VAL A 147 -11.42 -8.28 -5.81
CA VAL A 147 -10.14 -7.55 -5.71
C VAL A 147 -8.93 -8.49 -5.75
N MET A 148 -9.06 -9.71 -5.21
CA MET A 148 -8.03 -10.73 -5.32
C MET A 148 -7.84 -11.19 -6.77
N LEU A 149 -8.91 -11.44 -7.50
CA LEU A 149 -8.83 -11.81 -8.92
C LEU A 149 -8.24 -10.69 -9.76
N LEU A 150 -8.58 -9.42 -9.49
CA LEU A 150 -7.97 -8.25 -10.14
C LEU A 150 -6.47 -8.18 -9.85
N THR A 151 -6.05 -8.42 -8.60
CA THR A 151 -4.63 -8.41 -8.22
C THR A 151 -3.86 -9.52 -8.91
N LEU A 152 -4.38 -10.75 -8.87
CA LEU A 152 -3.74 -11.89 -9.53
C LEU A 152 -3.71 -11.73 -11.04
N GLY A 153 -4.82 -11.35 -11.66
CA GLY A 153 -4.89 -11.11 -13.11
C GLY A 153 -3.94 -9.99 -13.55
N GLY A 154 -3.92 -8.88 -12.82
CA GLY A 154 -3.00 -7.77 -13.07
C GLY A 154 -1.53 -8.18 -12.94
N LEU A 155 -1.19 -8.96 -11.90
CA LEU A 155 0.16 -9.47 -11.70
C LEU A 155 0.56 -10.44 -12.82
N PHE A 156 -0.28 -11.43 -13.14
CA PHE A 156 -0.03 -12.36 -14.25
C PHE A 156 0.13 -11.62 -15.59
N GLY A 157 -0.72 -10.62 -15.84
CA GLY A 157 -0.60 -9.78 -17.05
C GLY A 157 0.71 -9.01 -17.10
N CYS A 158 1.12 -8.38 -15.98
CA CYS A 158 2.41 -7.71 -15.91
C CYS A 158 3.60 -8.66 -16.10
N LEU A 159 3.47 -9.95 -15.71
CA LEU A 159 4.56 -10.93 -15.82
C LEU A 159 4.64 -11.58 -17.21
N TYR A 160 3.52 -11.90 -17.83
CA TYR A 160 3.50 -12.80 -19.00
C TYR A 160 2.83 -12.24 -20.25
N ALA A 161 1.92 -11.24 -20.12
CA ALA A 161 1.21 -10.70 -21.27
C ALA A 161 2.12 -9.83 -22.16
N PRO A 162 1.77 -9.61 -23.44
CA PRO A 162 2.50 -8.70 -24.32
C PRO A 162 2.63 -7.29 -23.71
N LEU A 163 3.76 -6.61 -24.00
CA LEU A 163 4.06 -5.29 -23.43
C LEU A 163 3.11 -4.20 -23.93
N ASP A 164 2.48 -4.39 -25.09
CA ASP A 164 1.52 -3.41 -25.66
C ASP A 164 0.32 -3.15 -24.72
N GLY A 165 -0.07 -4.15 -23.92
CA GLY A 165 -1.15 -4.04 -22.95
C GLY A 165 -0.70 -3.77 -21.52
N LEU A 166 0.58 -3.51 -21.25
CA LEU A 166 1.18 -3.44 -19.94
C LEU A 166 0.49 -2.45 -19.01
N TRP A 167 0.12 -1.27 -19.52
CA TRP A 167 -0.59 -0.27 -18.72
C TRP A 167 -1.96 -0.74 -18.25
N GLY A 168 -2.68 -1.50 -19.07
CA GLY A 168 -3.95 -2.10 -18.67
C GLY A 168 -3.77 -3.08 -17.49
N TRP A 169 -2.74 -3.91 -17.55
CA TRP A 169 -2.41 -4.85 -16.47
C TRP A 169 -1.94 -4.15 -15.21
N ALA A 170 -1.16 -3.07 -15.34
CA ALA A 170 -0.74 -2.24 -14.21
C ALA A 170 -1.93 -1.55 -13.52
N ILE A 171 -2.92 -1.09 -14.30
CA ILE A 171 -4.17 -0.53 -13.77
C ILE A 171 -4.95 -1.61 -13.00
N LEU A 172 -5.13 -2.81 -13.58
CA LEU A 172 -5.80 -3.92 -12.91
C LEU A 172 -5.12 -4.30 -11.59
N LEU A 173 -3.77 -4.36 -11.61
CA LEU A 173 -2.96 -4.62 -10.43
C LEU A 173 -3.18 -3.56 -9.35
N GLY A 174 -3.15 -2.28 -9.73
CA GLY A 174 -3.40 -1.16 -8.81
C GLY A 174 -4.80 -1.18 -8.21
N LEU A 175 -5.84 -1.44 -9.03
CA LEU A 175 -7.22 -1.59 -8.56
C LEU A 175 -7.35 -2.72 -7.54
N GLY A 176 -6.74 -3.87 -7.83
CA GLY A 176 -6.76 -5.04 -6.96
C GLY A 176 -6.04 -4.75 -5.63
N GLN A 177 -4.81 -4.27 -5.67
CA GLN A 177 -4.02 -3.99 -4.46
C GLN A 177 -4.64 -2.91 -3.56
N GLY A 178 -5.16 -1.83 -4.14
CA GLY A 178 -5.85 -0.79 -3.38
C GLY A 178 -7.11 -1.31 -2.70
N GLY A 179 -7.88 -2.13 -3.42
CA GLY A 179 -9.06 -2.78 -2.88
C GLY A 179 -8.73 -3.76 -1.75
N THR A 180 -7.72 -4.62 -1.91
CA THR A 180 -7.32 -5.60 -0.88
C THR A 180 -6.86 -4.91 0.40
N PHE A 181 -6.05 -3.86 0.29
CA PHE A 181 -5.57 -3.10 1.45
C PHE A 181 -6.71 -2.42 2.20
N SER A 182 -7.59 -1.75 1.48
CA SER A 182 -8.70 -1.02 2.06
C SER A 182 -9.75 -1.92 2.70
N LEU A 183 -10.05 -3.07 2.06
CA LEU A 183 -10.94 -4.09 2.64
C LEU A 183 -10.34 -4.71 3.89
N ALA A 184 -9.02 -4.93 3.94
CA ALA A 184 -8.34 -5.42 5.14
C ALA A 184 -8.57 -4.48 6.33
N LEU A 185 -8.33 -3.18 6.14
CA LEU A 185 -8.60 -2.18 7.18
C LEU A 185 -10.08 -2.11 7.58
N THR A 186 -10.98 -2.23 6.60
CA THR A 186 -12.42 -2.22 6.84
C THR A 186 -12.86 -3.45 7.66
N LEU A 187 -12.30 -4.62 7.37
CA LEU A 187 -12.58 -5.85 8.12
C LEU A 187 -12.14 -5.75 9.59
N ILE A 188 -10.97 -5.15 9.85
CA ILE A 188 -10.51 -4.90 11.23
C ILE A 188 -11.55 -4.08 11.99
N VAL A 189 -12.01 -2.98 11.39
CA VAL A 189 -12.98 -2.09 12.04
C VAL A 189 -14.36 -2.74 12.23
N LEU A 190 -14.86 -3.44 11.21
CA LEU A 190 -16.21 -4.03 11.24
C LEU A 190 -16.31 -5.31 12.10
N ARG A 191 -15.20 -6.02 12.26
CA ARG A 191 -15.16 -7.30 12.99
C ARG A 191 -14.63 -7.18 14.42
N SER A 192 -14.06 -6.04 14.80
CA SER A 192 -13.75 -5.75 16.19
C SER A 192 -15.04 -5.37 16.95
N ARG A 193 -15.31 -6.07 18.05
CA ARG A 193 -16.47 -5.80 18.93
C ARG A 193 -16.41 -4.42 19.60
N ASP A 194 -15.19 -3.88 19.78
CA ASP A 194 -14.93 -2.57 20.38
C ASP A 194 -13.73 -1.91 19.70
N ALA A 195 -13.71 -0.57 19.67
CA ALA A 195 -12.60 0.22 19.14
C ALA A 195 -11.23 -0.14 19.79
N HIS A 196 -11.24 -0.61 21.04
CA HIS A 196 -10.06 -1.06 21.77
C HIS A 196 -9.55 -2.42 21.25
N VAL A 197 -10.42 -3.30 20.80
CA VAL A 197 -10.04 -4.60 20.19
C VAL A 197 -9.45 -4.37 18.80
N ALA A 198 -9.99 -3.41 18.04
CA ALA A 198 -9.45 -3.03 16.73
C ALA A 198 -8.01 -2.47 16.81
N ALA A 199 -7.66 -1.82 17.91
CA ALA A 199 -6.31 -1.27 18.09
C ALA A 199 -5.26 -2.33 18.50
N ASN A 200 -5.70 -3.53 18.90
CA ASN A 200 -4.84 -4.65 19.31
C ASN A 200 -4.81 -5.82 18.30
N LEU A 201 -5.57 -5.71 17.20
CA LEU A 201 -5.52 -6.60 16.04
C LEU A 201 -4.48 -6.13 15.02
#